data_e1e8abe766cc595e048c55f7464b8021
#
_entry.id   e1e8abe766cc595e048c55f7464b8021
#
_cell.length_a   1.000
_cell.length_b   1.000
_cell.length_c   1.000
_cell.angle_alpha   90.00
_cell.angle_beta   90.00
_cell.angle_gamma   90.00
#
_symmetry.space_group_name_H-M   'P 1'
#
loop_
_entity.id
_entity.type
_entity.pdbx_description
1 polymer ?
#
loop_
_entity_poly.entity_id
_entity_poly.type
_entity_poly.pdbx_seq_one_letter_code
_entity_poly.pdbx_strand_id
1 'polypeptide(L)'
;FFLKIRSIDVKIIVETHGDFIETLSLEKNLLFPNTYKRFFYLMAKYSLNKCDKVRAVSSSTEQQVIQIFPSKDIVRFPAWVDFKDFEEIDSTIVNHDKFNILFIGSVTDRKKPHMIIEAINSLQDKNINLSIVGPTPNEKYLEELKDLIVNRNLSSQITLIGSVDREKVKEFYKNSSLMVLPSISEGLARVIFESQVASCPVLVTDAPGMSDIVIDGQTGYMFESNNLESLSEKMAYIKANYEEVSAIAKNAKNFILSNYSED
;
A
#
# COMPACT_ATOMS: atom_id res chain seq x y z
N PHE A 1 24.76 -16.86 -5.82
CA PHE A 1 25.08 -17.88 -4.81
C PHE A 1 25.79 -19.07 -5.46
N PHE A 2 25.19 -19.69 -6.47
CA PHE A 2 25.79 -20.85 -7.17
C PHE A 2 27.16 -20.52 -7.82
N LEU A 3 27.33 -19.31 -8.30
CA LEU A 3 28.59 -18.83 -8.88
C LEU A 3 29.70 -18.70 -7.81
N LYS A 4 29.40 -18.25 -6.60
CA LYS A 4 30.37 -18.22 -5.50
C LYS A 4 30.82 -19.60 -5.06
N ILE A 5 29.93 -20.61 -5.12
CA ILE A 5 30.33 -22.01 -4.85
C ILE A 5 31.36 -22.52 -5.87
N ARG A 6 31.33 -22.02 -7.12
CA ARG A 6 32.28 -22.36 -8.17
C ARG A 6 33.54 -21.50 -8.19
N SER A 7 33.79 -20.73 -7.13
CA SER A 7 34.95 -19.81 -7.02
C SER A 7 34.97 -18.72 -8.07
N ILE A 8 33.78 -18.32 -8.61
CA ILE A 8 33.67 -17.19 -9.51
C ILE A 8 33.53 -15.93 -8.63
N ASP A 9 34.38 -14.94 -8.83
CA ASP A 9 34.34 -13.66 -8.09
C ASP A 9 33.19 -12.80 -8.62
N VAL A 10 32.03 -12.93 -7.94
CA VAL A 10 30.82 -12.12 -8.20
C VAL A 10 30.35 -11.45 -6.91
N LYS A 11 29.92 -10.21 -7.02
CA LYS A 11 29.21 -9.52 -5.94
C LYS A 11 27.74 -9.91 -5.94
N ILE A 12 27.21 -10.28 -4.78
CA ILE A 12 25.81 -10.66 -4.60
C ILE A 12 25.13 -9.62 -3.74
N ILE A 13 24.12 -8.96 -4.30
CA ILE A 13 23.22 -8.06 -3.59
C ILE A 13 21.88 -8.77 -3.46
N VAL A 14 21.38 -8.86 -2.23
CA VAL A 14 20.03 -9.36 -1.95
C VAL A 14 19.12 -8.17 -1.73
N GLU A 15 18.00 -8.15 -2.42
CA GLU A 15 16.97 -7.13 -2.24
C GLU A 15 15.79 -7.70 -1.43
N THR A 16 15.32 -6.93 -0.44
CA THR A 16 14.20 -7.34 0.42
C THR A 16 12.97 -6.49 0.11
N HIS A 17 11.88 -7.15 -0.25
CA HIS A 17 10.59 -6.55 -0.53
C HIS A 17 9.54 -7.04 0.47
N GLY A 18 8.96 -6.14 1.22
CA GLY A 18 7.94 -6.46 2.20
C GLY A 18 8.43 -7.35 3.34
N ASP A 19 7.47 -7.80 4.15
CA ASP A 19 7.76 -8.80 5.18
C ASP A 19 7.95 -10.17 4.54
N PHE A 20 9.18 -10.55 4.29
CA PHE A 20 9.52 -11.79 3.60
C PHE A 20 9.40 -13.06 4.49
N ILE A 21 9.07 -12.90 5.78
CA ILE A 21 8.81 -14.03 6.68
C ILE A 21 7.31 -14.21 6.91
N GLU A 22 6.61 -13.11 7.23
CA GLU A 22 5.19 -13.13 7.58
C GLU A 22 4.29 -13.21 6.34
N THR A 23 4.59 -12.45 5.28
CA THR A 23 3.74 -12.36 4.07
C THR A 23 3.47 -13.72 3.44
N LEU A 24 4.50 -14.57 3.33
CA LEU A 24 4.33 -15.92 2.76
C LEU A 24 3.45 -16.84 3.62
N SER A 25 3.39 -16.60 4.93
CA SER A 25 2.54 -17.37 5.84
C SER A 25 1.10 -16.88 5.85
N LEU A 26 0.87 -15.60 5.53
CA LEU A 26 -0.45 -14.97 5.49
C LEU A 26 -1.18 -15.21 4.15
N GLU A 27 -0.44 -15.28 3.04
CA GLU A 27 -1.03 -15.43 1.71
C GLU A 27 -1.40 -16.89 1.36
N LYS A 28 -0.91 -17.87 2.12
CA LYS A 28 -1.20 -19.29 1.90
C LYS A 28 -1.81 -19.89 3.16
N ASN A 29 -2.95 -20.56 3.01
CA ASN A 29 -3.53 -21.44 4.04
C ASN A 29 -2.60 -22.65 4.24
N LEU A 30 -1.52 -22.46 4.99
CA LEU A 30 -0.52 -23.48 5.22
C LEU A 30 -0.96 -24.40 6.35
N LEU A 31 -0.85 -25.72 6.11
CA LEU A 31 -1.16 -26.74 7.13
C LEU A 31 -0.28 -26.62 8.39
N PHE A 32 0.94 -26.10 8.27
CA PHE A 32 1.90 -25.93 9.37
C PHE A 32 2.60 -24.57 9.30
N PRO A 33 1.94 -23.45 9.61
CA PRO A 33 2.48 -22.09 9.41
C PRO A 33 3.79 -21.86 10.17
N ASN A 34 3.92 -22.34 11.41
CA ASN A 34 5.13 -22.15 12.22
C ASN A 34 6.35 -22.89 11.66
N THR A 35 6.15 -24.07 11.06
CA THR A 35 7.22 -24.84 10.41
C THR A 35 7.73 -24.11 9.17
N TYR A 36 6.80 -23.54 8.38
CA TYR A 36 7.15 -22.74 7.21
C TYR A 36 7.87 -21.43 7.60
N LYS A 37 7.39 -20.70 8.62
CA LYS A 37 8.09 -19.51 9.14
C LYS A 37 9.52 -19.82 9.54
N ARG A 38 9.74 -20.92 10.26
CA ARG A 38 11.08 -21.36 10.66
C ARG A 38 11.96 -21.72 9.47
N PHE A 39 11.39 -22.39 8.47
CA PHE A 39 12.10 -22.73 7.24
C PHE A 39 12.51 -21.46 6.47
N PHE A 40 11.58 -20.53 6.24
CA PHE A 40 11.88 -19.27 5.57
C PHE A 40 12.88 -18.42 6.34
N TYR A 41 12.79 -18.38 7.66
CA TYR A 41 13.80 -17.70 8.50
C TYR A 41 15.21 -18.27 8.29
N LEU A 42 15.35 -19.58 8.27
CA LEU A 42 16.64 -20.24 8.03
C LEU A 42 17.16 -19.99 6.61
N MET A 43 16.28 -20.00 5.61
CA MET A 43 16.61 -19.66 4.22
C MET A 43 17.06 -18.21 4.09
N ALA A 44 16.32 -17.27 4.70
CA ALA A 44 16.69 -15.85 4.74
C ALA A 44 18.05 -15.64 5.41
N LYS A 45 18.26 -16.23 6.59
CA LYS A 45 19.54 -16.18 7.31
C LYS A 45 20.70 -16.73 6.48
N TYR A 46 20.49 -17.85 5.80
CA TYR A 46 21.50 -18.43 4.93
C TYR A 46 21.82 -17.51 3.74
N SER A 47 20.80 -16.95 3.06
CA SER A 47 20.98 -16.04 1.93
C SER A 47 21.70 -14.75 2.36
N LEU A 48 21.27 -14.16 3.48
CA LEU A 48 21.88 -12.96 4.04
C LEU A 48 23.34 -13.18 4.46
N ASN A 49 23.68 -14.37 4.97
CA ASN A 49 25.06 -14.71 5.31
C ASN A 49 25.97 -14.78 4.07
N LYS A 50 25.44 -15.15 2.92
CA LYS A 50 26.20 -15.38 1.69
C LYS A 50 26.25 -14.19 0.73
N CYS A 51 25.39 -13.18 0.89
CA CYS A 51 25.45 -11.98 0.06
C CYS A 51 26.53 -11.00 0.56
N ASP A 52 26.98 -10.12 -0.31
CA ASP A 52 27.94 -9.06 0.03
C ASP A 52 27.21 -7.88 0.68
N LYS A 53 26.08 -7.44 0.09
CA LYS A 53 25.24 -6.35 0.60
C LYS A 53 23.76 -6.72 0.53
N VAL A 54 22.96 -6.01 1.33
CA VAL A 54 21.51 -6.07 1.27
C VAL A 54 20.98 -4.70 0.88
N ARG A 55 20.06 -4.68 -0.07
CA ARG A 55 19.21 -3.51 -0.36
C ARG A 55 17.88 -3.70 0.35
N ALA A 56 17.57 -2.81 1.28
CA ALA A 56 16.26 -2.71 1.90
C ALA A 56 15.44 -1.62 1.22
N VAL A 57 14.21 -1.92 0.83
CA VAL A 57 13.34 -0.96 0.14
C VAL A 57 12.60 -0.02 1.10
N SER A 58 12.57 -0.34 2.39
CA SER A 58 11.91 0.43 3.43
C SER A 58 12.61 0.26 4.78
N SER A 59 12.32 1.14 5.76
CA SER A 59 12.81 1.02 7.14
C SER A 59 12.36 -0.30 7.77
N SER A 60 11.15 -0.74 7.48
CA SER A 60 10.62 -2.02 7.98
C SER A 60 11.44 -3.21 7.48
N THR A 61 11.76 -3.26 6.18
CA THR A 61 12.58 -4.34 5.62
C THR A 61 14.02 -4.27 6.11
N GLU A 62 14.56 -3.08 6.33
CA GLU A 62 15.88 -2.87 6.95
C GLU A 62 15.92 -3.46 8.36
N GLN A 63 14.93 -3.13 9.21
CA GLN A 63 14.84 -3.66 10.56
C GLN A 63 14.72 -5.19 10.60
N GLN A 64 13.95 -5.79 9.68
CA GLN A 64 13.89 -7.26 9.57
C GLN A 64 15.25 -7.87 9.26
N VAL A 65 16.02 -7.27 8.36
CA VAL A 65 17.38 -7.75 8.07
C VAL A 65 18.27 -7.61 9.29
N ILE A 66 18.24 -6.49 10.00
CA ILE A 66 19.01 -6.25 11.23
C ILE A 66 18.67 -7.29 12.31
N GLN A 67 17.40 -7.63 12.49
CA GLN A 67 16.96 -8.65 13.45
C GLN A 67 17.53 -10.05 13.12
N ILE A 68 17.64 -10.38 11.82
CA ILE A 68 18.16 -11.69 11.38
C ILE A 68 19.70 -11.70 11.37
N PHE A 69 20.32 -10.59 10.98
CA PHE A 69 21.76 -10.46 10.78
C PHE A 69 22.26 -9.04 11.12
N PRO A 70 22.46 -8.71 12.42
CA PRO A 70 22.77 -7.35 12.88
C PRO A 70 24.02 -6.70 12.27
N SER A 71 25.01 -7.50 11.87
CA SER A 71 26.28 -7.02 11.30
C SER A 71 26.27 -6.89 9.77
N LYS A 72 25.09 -6.99 9.12
CA LYS A 72 25.03 -6.96 7.66
C LYS A 72 25.18 -5.53 7.12
N ASP A 73 25.95 -5.38 6.05
CA ASP A 73 26.03 -4.14 5.29
C ASP A 73 24.70 -3.94 4.51
N ILE A 74 23.91 -2.96 4.94
CA ILE A 74 22.60 -2.67 4.40
C ILE A 74 22.63 -1.28 3.76
N VAL A 75 22.07 -1.18 2.57
CA VAL A 75 21.78 0.10 1.92
C VAL A 75 20.28 0.21 1.81
N ARG A 76 19.71 1.24 2.44
CA ARG A 76 18.29 1.56 2.28
C ARG A 76 18.13 2.47 1.07
N PHE A 77 17.42 1.96 0.10
CA PHE A 77 17.11 2.68 -1.11
C PHE A 77 15.71 2.27 -1.59
N PRO A 78 14.75 3.19 -1.64
CA PRO A 78 13.40 2.89 -2.10
C PRO A 78 13.45 2.39 -3.55
N ALA A 79 12.45 1.61 -3.95
CA ALA A 79 12.33 1.21 -5.34
C ALA A 79 12.05 2.44 -6.19
N TRP A 80 12.70 2.49 -7.33
CA TRP A 80 12.47 3.53 -8.32
C TRP A 80 11.01 3.53 -8.78
N VAL A 81 10.40 4.69 -8.78
CA VAL A 81 9.05 4.91 -9.31
C VAL A 81 9.11 6.00 -10.36
N ASP A 82 8.71 5.69 -11.58
CA ASP A 82 8.54 6.69 -12.63
C ASP A 82 7.22 7.44 -12.40
N PHE A 83 7.33 8.71 -12.05
CA PHE A 83 6.20 9.58 -11.71
C PHE A 83 5.64 10.36 -12.89
N LYS A 84 6.35 10.43 -14.03
CA LYS A 84 6.01 11.30 -15.17
C LYS A 84 4.56 11.21 -15.60
N ASP A 85 3.99 10.02 -15.57
CA ASP A 85 2.59 9.80 -15.98
C ASP A 85 1.56 10.43 -15.01
N PHE A 86 1.95 10.75 -13.78
CA PHE A 86 1.05 11.24 -12.74
C PHE A 86 1.30 12.70 -12.37
N GLU A 87 2.42 13.29 -12.78
CA GLU A 87 2.83 14.66 -12.38
C GLU A 87 1.87 15.75 -12.87
N GLU A 88 1.26 15.57 -14.05
CA GLU A 88 0.30 16.52 -14.61
C GLU A 88 -1.09 16.42 -13.97
N ILE A 89 -1.32 15.40 -13.13
CA ILE A 89 -2.62 15.19 -12.49
C ILE A 89 -2.69 16.04 -11.22
N ASP A 90 -3.83 16.71 -11.03
CA ASP A 90 -4.20 17.34 -9.77
C ASP A 90 -5.67 17.00 -9.47
N SER A 91 -5.89 16.00 -8.60
CA SER A 91 -7.22 15.56 -8.23
C SER A 91 -7.98 16.58 -7.36
N THR A 92 -7.26 17.52 -6.74
CA THR A 92 -7.87 18.53 -5.85
C THR A 92 -8.64 19.62 -6.58
N ILE A 93 -8.42 19.78 -7.88
CA ILE A 93 -9.11 20.78 -8.71
C ILE A 93 -10.43 20.26 -9.30
N VAL A 94 -10.69 18.95 -9.20
CA VAL A 94 -11.91 18.35 -9.73
C VAL A 94 -13.02 18.48 -8.70
N ASN A 95 -14.07 19.24 -9.04
CA ASN A 95 -15.25 19.30 -8.20
C ASN A 95 -16.09 18.03 -8.40
N HIS A 96 -16.23 17.25 -7.37
CA HIS A 96 -16.99 16.00 -7.38
C HIS A 96 -18.36 16.22 -6.73
N ASP A 97 -19.42 15.77 -7.40
CA ASP A 97 -20.78 15.74 -6.83
C ASP A 97 -20.86 14.82 -5.60
N LYS A 98 -19.96 13.82 -5.55
CA LYS A 98 -19.84 12.86 -4.46
C LYS A 98 -18.38 12.73 -4.00
N PHE A 99 -18.20 12.30 -2.77
CA PHE A 99 -16.88 11.99 -2.23
C PHE A 99 -16.41 10.62 -2.73
N ASN A 100 -15.50 10.61 -3.71
CA ASN A 100 -15.05 9.41 -4.39
C ASN A 100 -13.81 8.84 -3.71
N ILE A 101 -13.96 7.67 -3.13
CA ILE A 101 -12.88 6.90 -2.52
C ILE A 101 -12.33 5.90 -3.54
N LEU A 102 -11.00 5.79 -3.59
CA LEU A 102 -10.28 4.84 -4.41
C LEU A 102 -9.52 3.85 -3.51
N PHE A 103 -9.72 2.56 -3.75
CA PHE A 103 -8.75 1.53 -3.41
C PHE A 103 -8.10 1.05 -4.70
N ILE A 104 -6.77 1.01 -4.75
CA ILE A 104 -6.04 0.51 -5.92
C ILE A 104 -4.93 -0.44 -5.50
N GLY A 105 -4.87 -1.60 -6.17
CA GLY A 105 -3.91 -2.66 -5.93
C GLY A 105 -4.52 -4.04 -5.97
N SER A 106 -3.72 -5.09 -5.77
CA SER A 106 -4.23 -6.46 -5.70
C SER A 106 -5.24 -6.61 -4.56
N VAL A 107 -6.45 -7.05 -4.89
CA VAL A 107 -7.57 -7.20 -3.95
C VAL A 107 -7.37 -8.50 -3.16
N THR A 108 -6.79 -8.38 -1.98
CA THR A 108 -6.43 -9.51 -1.10
C THR A 108 -6.83 -9.23 0.34
N ASP A 109 -6.96 -10.29 1.14
CA ASP A 109 -7.24 -10.16 2.57
C ASP A 109 -6.14 -9.38 3.32
N ARG A 110 -4.88 -9.45 2.89
CA ARG A 110 -3.78 -8.65 3.43
C ARG A 110 -3.97 -7.14 3.21
N LYS A 111 -4.54 -6.73 2.08
CA LYS A 111 -4.82 -5.32 1.75
C LYS A 111 -6.16 -4.80 2.28
N LYS A 112 -7.00 -5.68 2.79
CA LYS A 112 -8.25 -5.42 3.52
C LYS A 112 -9.23 -4.41 2.92
N PRO A 113 -9.55 -4.43 1.61
CA PRO A 113 -10.54 -3.51 1.07
C PRO A 113 -11.93 -3.65 1.72
N HIS A 114 -12.25 -4.80 2.33
CA HIS A 114 -13.47 -4.99 3.11
C HIS A 114 -13.62 -4.00 4.27
N MET A 115 -12.51 -3.53 4.87
CA MET A 115 -12.57 -2.53 5.92
C MET A 115 -13.13 -1.19 5.41
N ILE A 116 -12.84 -0.80 4.15
CA ILE A 116 -13.38 0.42 3.56
C ILE A 116 -14.89 0.27 3.36
N ILE A 117 -15.35 -0.90 2.93
CA ILE A 117 -16.78 -1.22 2.77
C ILE A 117 -17.51 -1.08 4.11
N GLU A 118 -16.95 -1.68 5.17
CA GLU A 118 -17.54 -1.58 6.52
C GLU A 118 -17.49 -0.15 7.08
N ALA A 119 -16.43 0.62 6.79
CA ALA A 119 -16.35 2.02 7.19
C ALA A 119 -17.43 2.87 6.49
N ILE A 120 -17.66 2.67 5.19
CA ILE A 120 -18.76 3.35 4.47
C ILE A 120 -20.12 2.96 5.04
N ASN A 121 -20.30 1.66 5.38
CA ASN A 121 -21.52 1.22 6.03
C ASN A 121 -21.73 1.90 7.39
N SER A 122 -20.69 2.07 8.20
CA SER A 122 -20.82 2.72 9.52
C SER A 122 -21.12 4.21 9.41
N LEU A 123 -20.60 4.90 8.38
CA LEU A 123 -20.83 6.32 8.14
C LEU A 123 -22.26 6.64 7.66
N GLN A 124 -22.99 5.69 7.08
CA GLN A 124 -24.36 5.85 6.55
C GLN A 124 -24.54 7.05 5.60
N ASP A 125 -23.46 7.48 4.93
CA ASP A 125 -23.44 8.64 4.05
C ASP A 125 -23.59 8.22 2.58
N LYS A 126 -24.71 8.60 1.95
CA LYS A 126 -25.03 8.27 0.55
C LYS A 126 -24.23 9.07 -0.48
N ASN A 127 -23.49 10.09 -0.03
CA ASN A 127 -22.62 10.91 -0.88
C ASN A 127 -21.18 10.35 -0.98
N ILE A 128 -20.93 9.14 -0.50
CA ILE A 128 -19.65 8.46 -0.63
C ILE A 128 -19.76 7.36 -1.69
N ASN A 129 -18.83 7.35 -2.64
CA ASN A 129 -18.62 6.24 -3.56
C ASN A 129 -17.27 5.57 -3.30
N LEU A 130 -17.15 4.29 -3.62
CA LEU A 130 -15.89 3.53 -3.57
C LEU A 130 -15.67 2.80 -4.89
N SER A 131 -14.51 3.02 -5.49
CA SER A 131 -13.99 2.20 -6.58
C SER A 131 -12.89 1.30 -6.07
N ILE A 132 -13.04 -0.02 -6.22
CA ILE A 132 -12.03 -1.03 -5.90
C ILE A 132 -11.40 -1.50 -7.20
N VAL A 133 -10.14 -1.09 -7.43
CA VAL A 133 -9.40 -1.30 -8.69
C VAL A 133 -8.24 -2.25 -8.46
N GLY A 134 -8.16 -3.28 -9.27
CA GLY A 134 -7.04 -4.22 -9.30
C GLY A 134 -7.46 -5.69 -9.41
N PRO A 135 -6.49 -6.58 -9.68
CA PRO A 135 -6.75 -8.01 -9.79
C PRO A 135 -7.16 -8.62 -8.45
N THR A 136 -8.09 -9.56 -8.49
CA THR A 136 -8.49 -10.35 -7.32
C THR A 136 -8.04 -11.80 -7.55
N PRO A 137 -6.87 -12.21 -7.04
CA PRO A 137 -6.31 -13.53 -7.29
C PRO A 137 -7.05 -14.66 -6.56
N ASN A 138 -7.86 -14.33 -5.55
CA ASN A 138 -8.66 -15.28 -4.78
C ASN A 138 -10.15 -15.06 -5.07
N GLU A 139 -10.74 -15.97 -5.86
CA GLU A 139 -12.16 -15.92 -6.23
C GLU A 139 -13.09 -16.00 -5.02
N LYS A 140 -12.74 -16.79 -4.00
CA LYS A 140 -13.54 -16.87 -2.78
C LYS A 140 -13.60 -15.53 -2.07
N TYR A 141 -12.47 -14.81 -1.96
CA TYR A 141 -12.45 -13.48 -1.37
C TYR A 141 -13.23 -12.46 -2.20
N LEU A 142 -13.23 -12.59 -3.53
CA LEU A 142 -14.06 -11.75 -4.40
C LEU A 142 -15.55 -11.96 -4.12
N GLU A 143 -16.00 -13.19 -3.97
CA GLU A 143 -17.41 -13.47 -3.64
C GLU A 143 -17.76 -12.96 -2.22
N GLU A 144 -16.89 -13.12 -1.24
CA GLU A 144 -17.06 -12.56 0.10
C GLU A 144 -17.25 -11.02 0.05
N LEU A 145 -16.50 -10.31 -0.81
CA LEU A 145 -16.66 -8.85 -0.99
C LEU A 145 -18.00 -8.50 -1.67
N LYS A 146 -18.42 -9.26 -2.68
CA LYS A 146 -19.73 -9.07 -3.35
C LYS A 146 -20.88 -9.26 -2.37
N ASP A 147 -20.83 -10.34 -1.60
CA ASP A 147 -21.83 -10.63 -0.58
C ASP A 147 -21.88 -9.54 0.49
N LEU A 148 -20.72 -9.05 0.93
CA LEU A 148 -20.62 -7.94 1.89
C LEU A 148 -21.30 -6.68 1.35
N ILE A 149 -21.02 -6.29 0.09
CA ILE A 149 -21.63 -5.12 -0.55
C ILE A 149 -23.15 -5.24 -0.61
N VAL A 150 -23.66 -6.40 -1.00
CA VAL A 150 -25.10 -6.68 -1.08
C VAL A 150 -25.75 -6.67 0.29
N ASN A 151 -25.17 -7.37 1.26
CA ASN A 151 -25.70 -7.50 2.62
C ASN A 151 -25.72 -6.15 3.37
N ARG A 152 -24.84 -5.19 3.03
CA ARG A 152 -24.82 -3.83 3.55
C ARG A 152 -25.68 -2.84 2.73
N ASN A 153 -26.35 -3.28 1.68
CA ASN A 153 -27.12 -2.43 0.75
C ASN A 153 -26.27 -1.31 0.11
N LEU A 154 -24.99 -1.59 -0.19
CA LEU A 154 -24.04 -0.61 -0.73
C LEU A 154 -23.80 -0.74 -2.24
N SER A 155 -24.58 -1.55 -2.96
CA SER A 155 -24.42 -1.80 -4.40
C SER A 155 -24.50 -0.55 -5.29
N SER A 156 -25.16 0.53 -4.81
CA SER A 156 -25.21 1.81 -5.52
C SER A 156 -24.01 2.73 -5.25
N GLN A 157 -23.18 2.41 -4.25
CA GLN A 157 -22.06 3.23 -3.81
C GLN A 157 -20.71 2.58 -4.08
N ILE A 158 -20.64 1.25 -4.24
CA ILE A 158 -19.38 0.51 -4.33
C ILE A 158 -19.31 -0.26 -5.64
N THR A 159 -18.20 -0.11 -6.36
CA THR A 159 -17.94 -0.80 -7.62
C THR A 159 -16.63 -1.57 -7.55
N LEU A 160 -16.69 -2.87 -7.85
CA LEU A 160 -15.53 -3.73 -8.06
C LEU A 160 -15.15 -3.67 -9.54
N ILE A 161 -14.03 -3.02 -9.86
CA ILE A 161 -13.63 -2.71 -11.25
C ILE A 161 -12.81 -3.85 -11.87
N GLY A 162 -12.01 -4.54 -11.06
CA GLY A 162 -11.00 -5.47 -11.57
C GLY A 162 -9.75 -4.77 -12.09
N SER A 163 -8.94 -5.48 -12.89
CA SER A 163 -7.70 -4.94 -13.47
C SER A 163 -8.00 -3.95 -14.57
N VAL A 164 -7.26 -2.86 -14.59
CA VAL A 164 -7.32 -1.81 -15.63
C VAL A 164 -5.93 -1.51 -16.16
N ASP A 165 -5.86 -0.87 -17.33
CA ASP A 165 -4.62 -0.34 -17.88
C ASP A 165 -4.14 0.93 -17.15
N ARG A 166 -2.90 1.35 -17.44
CA ARG A 166 -2.26 2.50 -16.79
C ARG A 166 -2.99 3.83 -17.05
N GLU A 167 -3.58 4.00 -18.22
CA GLU A 167 -4.33 5.22 -18.54
C GLU A 167 -5.59 5.35 -17.68
N LYS A 168 -6.31 4.25 -17.49
CA LYS A 168 -7.46 4.23 -16.57
C LYS A 168 -7.06 4.43 -15.11
N VAL A 169 -5.89 3.93 -14.71
CA VAL A 169 -5.33 4.21 -13.37
C VAL A 169 -5.20 5.72 -13.15
N LYS A 170 -4.68 6.46 -14.13
CA LYS A 170 -4.58 7.94 -14.07
C LYS A 170 -5.94 8.61 -13.93
N GLU A 171 -6.93 8.14 -14.67
CA GLU A 171 -8.31 8.64 -14.55
C GLU A 171 -8.89 8.39 -13.15
N PHE A 172 -8.62 7.22 -12.55
CA PHE A 172 -9.06 6.94 -11.18
C PHE A 172 -8.42 7.89 -10.17
N TYR A 173 -7.12 8.13 -10.22
CA TYR A 173 -6.49 9.12 -9.33
C TYR A 173 -7.06 10.52 -9.54
N LYS A 174 -7.20 10.96 -10.80
CA LYS A 174 -7.76 12.28 -11.15
C LYS A 174 -9.17 12.49 -10.58
N ASN A 175 -10.01 11.46 -10.61
CA ASN A 175 -11.42 11.53 -10.23
C ASN A 175 -11.68 11.07 -8.78
N SER A 176 -10.65 10.91 -7.97
CA SER A 176 -10.78 10.46 -6.58
C SER A 176 -10.55 11.61 -5.61
N SER A 177 -11.40 11.69 -4.59
CA SER A 177 -11.24 12.60 -3.46
C SER A 177 -10.29 12.06 -2.40
N LEU A 178 -10.13 10.75 -2.33
CA LEU A 178 -9.30 10.08 -1.32
C LEU A 178 -8.87 8.69 -1.80
N MET A 179 -7.60 8.37 -1.73
CA MET A 179 -7.11 6.99 -1.84
C MET A 179 -6.96 6.38 -0.44
N VAL A 180 -7.54 5.19 -0.24
CA VAL A 180 -7.49 4.47 1.05
C VAL A 180 -6.77 3.14 0.86
N LEU A 181 -5.74 2.89 1.68
CA LEU A 181 -4.98 1.64 1.67
C LEU A 181 -4.91 1.03 3.08
N PRO A 182 -5.87 0.15 3.46
CA PRO A 182 -5.95 -0.44 4.80
C PRO A 182 -5.08 -1.69 4.97
N SER A 183 -3.95 -1.76 4.27
CA SER A 183 -3.04 -2.90 4.29
C SER A 183 -2.43 -3.12 5.67
N ILE A 184 -2.27 -4.38 6.07
CA ILE A 184 -1.62 -4.75 7.34
C ILE A 184 -0.09 -4.75 7.25
N SER A 185 0.46 -4.76 6.04
CA SER A 185 1.91 -4.71 5.78
C SER A 185 2.16 -4.41 4.31
N GLU A 186 3.12 -3.54 4.03
CA GLU A 186 3.65 -3.29 2.68
C GLU A 186 5.18 -3.21 2.74
N GLY A 187 5.83 -3.63 1.65
CA GLY A 187 7.26 -3.39 1.49
C GLY A 187 7.51 -1.96 1.01
N LEU A 188 6.95 -1.62 -0.14
CA LEU A 188 6.87 -0.30 -0.71
C LEU A 188 5.56 -0.20 -1.49
N ALA A 189 4.60 0.54 -0.96
CA ALA A 189 3.30 0.71 -1.59
C ALA A 189 3.38 1.78 -2.69
N ARG A 190 3.78 1.40 -3.92
CA ARG A 190 3.92 2.31 -5.06
C ARG A 190 2.69 3.17 -5.32
N VAL A 191 1.51 2.62 -5.07
CA VAL A 191 0.23 3.32 -5.22
C VAL A 191 0.10 4.56 -4.33
N ILE A 192 0.82 4.61 -3.19
CA ILE A 192 0.86 5.80 -2.33
C ILE A 192 1.62 6.93 -3.03
N PHE A 193 2.80 6.62 -3.60
CA PHE A 193 3.57 7.61 -4.36
C PHE A 193 2.78 8.14 -5.56
N GLU A 194 2.17 7.25 -6.33
CA GLU A 194 1.35 7.59 -7.50
C GLU A 194 0.18 8.51 -7.10
N SER A 195 -0.51 8.19 -6.00
CA SER A 195 -1.59 9.00 -5.45
C SER A 195 -1.12 10.38 -5.02
N GLN A 196 -0.01 10.45 -4.25
CA GLN A 196 0.56 11.71 -3.77
C GLN A 196 1.03 12.60 -4.92
N VAL A 197 1.69 12.03 -5.95
CA VAL A 197 2.11 12.78 -7.14
C VAL A 197 0.93 13.28 -7.95
N ALA A 198 -0.18 12.55 -7.98
CA ALA A 198 -1.45 12.99 -8.58
C ALA A 198 -2.21 14.00 -7.70
N SER A 199 -1.64 14.49 -6.60
CA SER A 199 -2.31 15.31 -5.58
C SER A 199 -3.60 14.69 -5.06
N CYS A 200 -3.75 13.35 -5.12
CA CYS A 200 -4.88 12.65 -4.53
C CYS A 200 -4.57 12.36 -3.06
N PRO A 201 -5.36 12.88 -2.13
CA PRO A 201 -5.15 12.64 -0.69
C PRO A 201 -5.06 11.15 -0.37
N VAL A 202 -4.21 10.78 0.58
CA VAL A 202 -4.03 9.39 0.99
C VAL A 202 -4.41 9.19 2.46
N LEU A 203 -5.10 8.08 2.74
CA LEU A 203 -5.35 7.55 4.07
C LEU A 203 -4.84 6.11 4.14
N VAL A 204 -3.85 5.87 4.98
CA VAL A 204 -3.19 4.56 5.09
C VAL A 204 -3.17 4.09 6.55
N THR A 205 -2.89 2.82 6.78
CA THR A 205 -2.66 2.31 8.13
C THR A 205 -1.30 2.79 8.68
N ASP A 206 -1.13 2.73 9.99
CA ASP A 206 0.16 2.87 10.68
C ASP A 206 1.06 1.62 10.56
N ALA A 207 0.68 0.68 9.71
CA ALA A 207 1.40 -0.57 9.50
C ALA A 207 2.81 -0.35 8.90
N PRO A 208 3.73 -1.29 9.11
CA PRO A 208 5.09 -1.22 8.57
C PRO A 208 5.13 -0.98 7.06
N GLY A 209 6.02 -0.09 6.61
CA GLY A 209 6.19 0.31 5.21
C GLY A 209 5.34 1.51 4.78
N MET A 210 4.35 1.95 5.58
CA MET A 210 3.54 3.13 5.29
C MET A 210 4.19 4.41 5.79
N SER A 211 4.72 4.40 7.02
CA SER A 211 5.36 5.55 7.68
C SER A 211 6.65 6.05 7.01
N ASP A 212 7.22 5.27 6.09
CA ASP A 212 8.34 5.73 5.28
C ASP A 212 7.91 6.74 4.20
N ILE A 213 6.64 6.72 3.83
CA ILE A 213 6.10 7.47 2.69
C ILE A 213 5.10 8.54 3.17
N VAL A 214 4.29 8.19 4.18
CA VAL A 214 3.23 9.07 4.69
C VAL A 214 3.63 9.60 6.06
N ILE A 215 3.63 10.92 6.20
CA ILE A 215 3.79 11.65 7.47
C ILE A 215 2.41 12.17 7.84
N ASP A 216 1.82 11.64 8.94
CA ASP A 216 0.44 11.94 9.34
C ASP A 216 0.22 13.44 9.51
N GLY A 217 -0.82 13.97 8.87
CA GLY A 217 -1.16 15.38 8.84
C GLY A 217 -0.24 16.29 8.02
N GLN A 218 0.79 15.76 7.33
CA GLN A 218 1.73 16.55 6.53
C GLN A 218 1.77 16.13 5.06
N THR A 219 1.85 14.83 4.78
CA THR A 219 1.86 14.28 3.42
C THR A 219 0.72 13.30 3.16
N GLY A 220 -0.17 13.13 4.11
CA GLY A 220 -1.34 12.25 4.08
C GLY A 220 -1.84 12.00 5.49
N TYR A 221 -2.71 11.04 5.64
CA TYR A 221 -3.30 10.68 6.92
C TYR A 221 -3.08 9.21 7.24
N MET A 222 -2.99 8.92 8.55
CA MET A 222 -2.84 7.57 9.06
C MET A 222 -3.97 7.21 10.02
N PHE A 223 -4.32 5.93 10.06
CA PHE A 223 -5.23 5.36 11.03
C PHE A 223 -4.65 4.07 11.61
N GLU A 224 -5.13 3.67 12.79
CA GLU A 224 -4.66 2.49 13.50
C GLU A 224 -4.99 1.21 12.73
N SER A 225 -3.99 0.37 12.49
CA SER A 225 -4.13 -0.88 11.73
C SER A 225 -5.16 -1.81 12.38
N ASN A 226 -6.03 -2.42 11.56
CA ASN A 226 -7.13 -3.28 11.98
C ASN A 226 -8.20 -2.61 12.88
N ASN A 227 -8.21 -1.29 12.95
CA ASN A 227 -9.21 -0.54 13.73
C ASN A 227 -10.23 0.13 12.77
N LEU A 228 -11.44 -0.43 12.71
CA LEU A 228 -12.51 0.06 11.84
C LEU A 228 -13.03 1.44 12.29
N GLU A 229 -13.10 1.67 13.60
CA GLU A 229 -13.55 2.95 14.17
C GLU A 229 -12.57 4.07 13.77
N SER A 230 -11.26 3.86 13.98
CA SER A 230 -10.21 4.79 13.56
C SER A 230 -10.25 5.10 12.06
N LEU A 231 -10.48 4.08 11.20
CA LEU A 231 -10.66 4.29 9.76
C LEU A 231 -11.88 5.16 9.47
N SER A 232 -13.03 4.84 10.07
CA SER A 232 -14.29 5.56 9.84
C SER A 232 -14.21 7.02 10.30
N GLU A 233 -13.63 7.28 11.47
CA GLU A 233 -13.43 8.62 12.01
C GLU A 233 -12.49 9.46 11.11
N LYS A 234 -11.37 8.89 10.66
CA LYS A 234 -10.46 9.59 9.74
C LYS A 234 -11.11 9.86 8.38
N MET A 235 -11.89 8.93 7.84
CA MET A 235 -12.64 9.15 6.59
C MET A 235 -13.65 10.30 6.74
N ALA A 236 -14.40 10.34 7.85
CA ALA A 236 -15.35 11.41 8.16
C ALA A 236 -14.63 12.76 8.31
N TYR A 237 -13.53 12.80 9.06
CA TYR A 237 -12.70 13.99 9.24
C TYR A 237 -12.19 14.55 7.89
N ILE A 238 -11.60 13.68 7.06
CA ILE A 238 -11.05 14.05 5.75
C ILE A 238 -12.14 14.65 4.86
N LYS A 239 -13.33 14.01 4.84
CA LYS A 239 -14.46 14.52 4.06
C LYS A 239 -14.94 15.89 4.54
N ALA A 240 -15.03 16.08 5.86
CA ALA A 240 -15.51 17.33 6.47
C ALA A 240 -14.52 18.49 6.32
N ASN A 241 -13.21 18.20 6.20
CA ASN A 241 -12.13 19.19 6.15
C ASN A 241 -11.37 19.16 4.82
N TYR A 242 -12.07 18.91 3.72
CA TYR A 242 -11.46 18.60 2.42
C TYR A 242 -10.57 19.71 1.85
N GLU A 243 -10.81 20.96 2.19
CA GLU A 243 -9.97 22.11 1.78
C GLU A 243 -8.56 22.01 2.39
N GLU A 244 -8.47 21.76 3.70
CA GLU A 244 -7.20 21.50 4.40
C GLU A 244 -6.49 20.27 3.85
N VAL A 245 -7.25 19.19 3.66
CA VAL A 245 -6.76 17.91 3.12
C VAL A 245 -6.17 18.08 1.72
N SER A 246 -6.80 18.92 0.89
CA SER A 246 -6.31 19.23 -0.46
C SER A 246 -4.98 19.98 -0.42
N ALA A 247 -4.80 20.89 0.53
CA ALA A 247 -3.50 21.57 0.73
C ALA A 247 -2.40 20.58 1.15
N ILE A 248 -2.71 19.64 2.05
CA ILE A 248 -1.80 18.57 2.45
C ILE A 248 -1.43 17.67 1.27
N ALA A 249 -2.39 17.33 0.41
CA ALA A 249 -2.12 16.51 -0.78
C ALA A 249 -1.15 17.22 -1.77
N LYS A 250 -1.28 18.53 -1.95
CA LYS A 250 -0.33 19.34 -2.75
C LYS A 250 1.06 19.38 -2.13
N ASN A 251 1.15 19.49 -0.81
CA ASN A 251 2.43 19.41 -0.09
C ASN A 251 3.06 18.03 -0.25
N ALA A 252 2.26 16.96 -0.21
CA ALA A 252 2.72 15.59 -0.43
C ALA A 252 3.34 15.41 -1.83
N LYS A 253 2.69 15.94 -2.88
CA LYS A 253 3.24 15.96 -4.25
C LYS A 253 4.63 16.58 -4.28
N ASN A 254 4.77 17.80 -3.74
CA ASN A 254 6.05 18.52 -3.71
C ASN A 254 7.11 17.73 -2.94
N PHE A 255 6.74 17.15 -1.81
CA PHE A 255 7.64 16.33 -0.99
C PHE A 255 8.14 15.10 -1.77
N ILE A 256 7.26 14.39 -2.45
CA ILE A 256 7.64 13.19 -3.22
C ILE A 256 8.55 13.58 -4.39
N LEU A 257 8.18 14.58 -5.17
CA LEU A 257 8.99 15.02 -6.32
C LEU A 257 10.38 15.50 -5.89
N SER A 258 10.49 16.20 -4.74
CA SER A 258 11.78 16.67 -4.24
C SER A 258 12.68 15.58 -3.65
N ASN A 259 12.13 14.46 -3.18
CA ASN A 259 12.90 13.45 -2.45
C ASN A 259 13.05 12.11 -3.19
N TYR A 260 12.23 11.87 -4.22
CA TYR A 260 12.14 10.56 -4.89
C TYR A 260 12.10 10.65 -6.42
N SER A 261 12.18 11.86 -7.04
CA SER A 261 12.33 11.99 -8.49
C SER A 261 13.76 11.76 -8.96
N GLU A 262 13.92 11.61 -10.28
CA GLU A 262 15.20 11.30 -10.94
C GLU A 262 16.16 12.48 -11.09
N ASP A 263 15.75 13.72 -10.79
CA ASP A 263 16.56 14.93 -11.04
C ASP A 263 17.57 15.24 -9.94
#